data_8e02a01e376c1e935bf4a70480991403
#
_entry.id   8e02a01e376c1e935bf4a70480991403
#
_cell.length_a   1.000
_cell.length_b   1.000
_cell.length_c   1.000
_cell.angle_alpha   90.00
_cell.angle_beta   90.00
_cell.angle_gamma   90.00
#
_symmetry.space_group_name_H-M   'P 1'
#
loop_
_entity.id
_entity.type
_entity.pdbx_description
1 polymer ?
#
loop_
_entity_poly.entity_id
_entity_poly.type
_entity_poly.pdbx_seq_one_letter_code
_entity_poly.pdbx_strand_id
1 'polypeptide(L)'
;LAPGQAAAFASVAERHPRLQLIVDHMGMSLSDASIQAGKFDDVINDTLTLAKSSNVSVKLSAAPNYSKQPYPYRDINPHIERLFDAFGPQRCYWGTDMTNGFDRATYKQRITHFTEQLPFLTESDKDWVMGRAILQRLNWT
;
A
#
# COMPACT_ATOMS: atom_id res chain seq x y z
N LEU A 1 -8.93 -5.44 1.80
CA LEU A 1 -9.54 -6.15 2.94
C LEU A 1 -10.87 -5.49 3.27
N ALA A 2 -11.92 -6.25 3.58
CA ALA A 2 -13.09 -5.66 4.21
C ALA A 2 -12.78 -5.40 5.70
N PRO A 3 -13.46 -4.44 6.34
CA PRO A 3 -13.30 -4.16 7.76
C PRO A 3 -13.41 -5.43 8.61
N GLY A 4 -12.47 -5.65 9.52
CA GLY A 4 -12.42 -6.82 10.40
C GLY A 4 -11.85 -8.11 9.79
N GLN A 5 -11.44 -8.12 8.52
CA GLN A 5 -10.83 -9.30 7.90
C GLN A 5 -9.35 -9.48 8.22
N ALA A 6 -8.68 -8.48 8.80
CA ALA A 6 -7.26 -8.56 9.11
C ALA A 6 -6.90 -9.76 9.99
N ALA A 7 -7.72 -10.07 11.02
CA ALA A 7 -7.49 -11.20 11.91
C ALA A 7 -7.56 -12.54 11.17
N ALA A 8 -8.53 -12.72 10.27
CA ALA A 8 -8.64 -13.93 9.46
C ALA A 8 -7.45 -14.08 8.51
N PHE A 9 -7.02 -12.97 7.90
CA PHE A 9 -5.86 -12.93 7.02
C PHE A 9 -4.56 -13.26 7.79
N ALA A 10 -4.38 -12.70 8.98
CA ALA A 10 -3.27 -13.02 9.88
C ALA A 10 -3.23 -14.52 10.24
N SER A 11 -4.39 -15.10 10.57
CA SER A 11 -4.50 -16.54 10.87
C SER A 11 -4.08 -17.43 9.68
N VAL A 12 -4.39 -17.01 8.44
CA VAL A 12 -3.91 -17.73 7.23
C VAL A 12 -2.39 -17.59 7.11
N ALA A 13 -1.86 -16.39 7.32
CA ALA A 13 -0.42 -16.14 7.25
C ALA A 13 0.37 -17.00 8.25
N GLU A 14 -0.11 -17.10 9.49
CA GLU A 14 0.50 -17.89 10.56
C GLU A 14 0.46 -19.38 10.26
N ARG A 15 -0.67 -19.89 9.81
CA ARG A 15 -0.82 -21.34 9.49
C ARG A 15 -0.04 -21.76 8.24
N HIS A 16 0.28 -20.82 7.37
CA HIS A 16 0.93 -21.08 6.09
C HIS A 16 2.16 -20.17 5.90
N PRO A 17 3.24 -20.32 6.69
CA PRO A 17 4.39 -19.40 6.69
C PRO A 17 5.15 -19.36 5.36
N ARG A 18 5.01 -20.39 4.52
CA ARG A 18 5.60 -20.41 3.15
C ARG A 18 4.71 -19.74 2.10
N LEU A 19 3.43 -19.49 2.41
CA LEU A 19 2.53 -18.78 1.52
C LEU A 19 2.84 -17.30 1.58
N GLN A 20 3.14 -16.73 0.42
CA GLN A 20 3.46 -15.33 0.29
C GLN A 20 2.18 -14.53 0.00
N LEU A 21 1.76 -13.72 0.96
CA LEU A 21 0.52 -12.95 0.89
C LEU A 21 0.81 -11.48 0.60
N ILE A 22 -0.02 -10.87 -0.22
CA ILE A 22 0.09 -9.44 -0.55
C ILE A 22 -1.28 -8.79 -0.30
N VAL A 23 -1.29 -7.76 0.53
CA VAL A 23 -2.47 -6.91 0.76
C VAL A 23 -2.52 -5.86 -0.34
N ASP A 24 -3.59 -5.86 -1.12
CA ASP A 24 -3.79 -4.87 -2.19
C ASP A 24 -4.22 -3.50 -1.64
N HIS A 25 -3.78 -2.43 -2.31
CA HIS A 25 -4.26 -1.07 -2.12
C HIS A 25 -4.30 -0.61 -0.66
N MET A 26 -3.23 -0.89 0.10
CA MET A 26 -3.13 -0.51 1.52
C MET A 26 -4.24 -1.11 2.41
N GLY A 27 -4.90 -2.19 1.93
CA GLY A 27 -6.08 -2.77 2.57
C GLY A 27 -7.39 -2.04 2.26
N MET A 28 -7.36 -0.93 1.53
CA MET A 28 -8.53 -0.10 1.21
C MET A 28 -9.35 -0.66 0.05
N SER A 29 -10.64 -0.33 0.02
CA SER A 29 -11.55 -0.61 -1.09
C SER A 29 -12.40 0.62 -1.40
N LEU A 30 -12.56 0.94 -2.69
CA LEU A 30 -13.43 2.03 -3.13
C LEU A 30 -14.92 1.80 -2.82
N SER A 31 -15.32 0.55 -2.58
CA SER A 31 -16.68 0.20 -2.16
C SER A 31 -16.92 0.40 -0.65
N ASP A 32 -15.88 0.65 0.14
CA ASP A 32 -16.00 0.88 1.58
C ASP A 32 -16.49 2.30 1.85
N ALA A 33 -17.61 2.41 2.57
CA ALA A 33 -18.21 3.70 2.93
C ALA A 33 -17.28 4.56 3.81
N SER A 34 -16.47 3.95 4.65
CA SER A 34 -15.48 4.67 5.47
C SER A 34 -14.41 5.30 4.59
N ILE A 35 -13.92 4.57 3.60
CA ILE A 35 -12.94 5.06 2.64
C ILE A 35 -13.53 6.19 1.78
N GLN A 36 -14.78 6.03 1.31
CA GLN A 36 -15.48 7.09 0.59
C GLN A 36 -15.65 8.36 1.42
N ALA A 37 -15.85 8.23 2.74
CA ALA A 37 -15.91 9.34 3.67
C ALA A 37 -14.52 9.92 4.05
N GLY A 38 -13.43 9.35 3.56
CA GLY A 38 -12.07 9.77 3.90
C GLY A 38 -11.59 9.31 5.29
N LYS A 39 -12.24 8.31 5.87
CA LYS A 39 -11.89 7.72 7.17
C LYS A 39 -10.95 6.53 6.96
N PHE A 40 -9.66 6.82 6.82
CA PHE A 40 -8.67 5.79 6.46
C PHE A 40 -8.11 5.03 7.67
N ASP A 41 -8.13 5.65 8.86
CA ASP A 41 -7.39 5.16 10.01
C ASP A 41 -7.76 3.73 10.43
N ASP A 42 -9.05 3.40 10.45
CA ASP A 42 -9.49 2.06 10.87
C ASP A 42 -8.92 0.97 9.94
N VAL A 43 -9.02 1.18 8.62
CA VAL A 43 -8.51 0.23 7.62
C VAL A 43 -6.98 0.15 7.66
N ILE A 44 -6.31 1.29 7.81
CA ILE A 44 -4.85 1.33 7.95
C ILE A 44 -4.41 0.64 9.24
N ASN A 45 -5.09 0.86 10.37
CA ASN A 45 -4.80 0.19 11.64
C ASN A 45 -4.97 -1.34 11.51
N ASP A 46 -6.03 -1.81 10.88
CA ASP A 46 -6.23 -3.23 10.57
C ASP A 46 -5.08 -3.78 9.73
N THR A 47 -4.69 -3.08 8.67
CA THR A 47 -3.58 -3.50 7.79
C THR A 47 -2.24 -3.52 8.53
N LEU A 48 -1.97 -2.55 9.42
CA LEU A 48 -0.76 -2.49 10.24
C LEU A 48 -0.60 -3.73 11.15
N THR A 49 -1.69 -4.33 11.60
CA THR A 49 -1.62 -5.57 12.41
C THR A 49 -0.94 -6.72 11.66
N LEU A 50 -1.02 -6.72 10.33
CA LEU A 50 -0.46 -7.76 9.47
C LEU A 50 1.05 -7.65 9.27
N ALA A 51 1.66 -6.52 9.63
CA ALA A 51 3.10 -6.31 9.49
C ALA A 51 3.94 -7.27 10.38
N LYS A 52 3.32 -7.83 11.42
CA LYS A 52 3.93 -8.84 12.30
C LYS A 52 4.27 -10.15 11.57
N SER A 53 3.51 -10.48 10.53
CA SER A 53 3.70 -11.69 9.74
C SER A 53 4.72 -11.44 8.62
N SER A 54 5.89 -12.07 8.70
CA SER A 54 7.01 -11.85 7.76
C SER A 54 6.69 -12.24 6.32
N ASN A 55 5.72 -13.14 6.12
CA ASN A 55 5.23 -13.58 4.81
C ASN A 55 4.10 -12.71 4.23
N VAL A 56 3.76 -11.60 4.89
CA VAL A 56 2.78 -10.60 4.40
C VAL A 56 3.50 -9.35 3.94
N SER A 57 3.08 -8.85 2.79
CA SER A 57 3.52 -7.60 2.17
C SER A 57 2.31 -6.74 1.83
N VAL A 58 2.53 -5.47 1.53
CA VAL A 58 1.46 -4.52 1.18
C VAL A 58 1.78 -3.79 -0.12
N LYS A 59 0.77 -3.63 -0.98
CA LYS A 59 0.85 -2.72 -2.13
C LYS A 59 0.41 -1.33 -1.70
N LEU A 60 1.33 -0.37 -1.78
CA LEU A 60 1.08 1.07 -1.58
C LEU A 60 0.48 1.68 -2.86
N SER A 61 -0.43 0.96 -3.51
CA SER A 61 -1.01 1.32 -4.80
C SER A 61 -2.33 2.08 -4.63
N ALA A 62 -2.79 2.68 -5.72
CA ALA A 62 -4.07 3.37 -5.79
C ALA A 62 -4.20 4.65 -4.93
N ALA A 63 -3.12 5.18 -4.38
CA ALA A 63 -3.14 6.37 -3.53
C ALA A 63 -3.97 7.54 -4.11
N PRO A 64 -3.85 7.92 -5.40
CA PRO A 64 -4.67 8.98 -6.00
C PRO A 64 -6.17 8.67 -6.02
N ASN A 65 -6.54 7.39 -6.04
CA ASN A 65 -7.95 7.00 -6.10
C ASN A 65 -8.67 7.22 -4.77
N TYR A 66 -7.92 7.17 -3.67
CA TYR A 66 -8.45 7.35 -2.31
C TYR A 66 -8.34 8.79 -1.81
N SER A 67 -7.33 9.54 -2.26
CA SER A 67 -7.12 10.92 -1.83
C SER A 67 -8.33 11.82 -2.11
N LYS A 68 -8.62 12.71 -1.18
CA LYS A 68 -9.62 13.79 -1.32
C LYS A 68 -8.97 15.11 -1.81
N GLN A 69 -7.65 15.11 -1.94
CA GLN A 69 -6.89 16.28 -2.38
C GLN A 69 -6.37 16.09 -3.82
N PRO A 70 -6.15 17.17 -4.57
CA PRO A 70 -5.43 17.10 -5.83
C PRO A 70 -3.97 16.69 -5.61
N TYR A 71 -3.27 16.38 -6.71
CA TYR A 71 -1.83 16.16 -6.67
C TYR A 71 -1.12 17.26 -5.84
N PRO A 72 -0.23 16.91 -4.93
CA PRO A 72 0.39 15.60 -4.71
C PRO A 72 -0.26 14.71 -3.62
N TYR A 73 -1.56 14.74 -3.44
CA TYR A 73 -2.33 13.80 -2.60
C TYR A 73 -1.87 13.74 -1.12
N ARG A 74 -1.64 14.90 -0.51
CA ARG A 74 -0.98 15.01 0.81
C ARG A 74 -1.74 14.34 1.96
N ASP A 75 -3.05 14.22 1.83
CA ASP A 75 -3.92 13.59 2.83
C ASP A 75 -3.69 12.09 2.98
N ILE A 76 -3.18 11.42 1.93
CA ILE A 76 -2.88 9.98 1.99
C ILE A 76 -1.43 9.69 2.42
N ASN A 77 -0.52 10.67 2.36
CA ASN A 77 0.90 10.47 2.64
C ASN A 77 1.18 9.93 4.05
N PRO A 78 0.55 10.42 5.13
CA PRO A 78 0.78 9.88 6.48
C PRO A 78 0.40 8.40 6.60
N HIS A 79 -0.59 7.94 5.86
CA HIS A 79 -1.01 6.55 5.86
C HIS A 79 -0.02 5.66 5.11
N ILE A 80 0.55 6.16 4.00
CA ILE A 80 1.64 5.48 3.28
C ILE A 80 2.86 5.36 4.18
N GLU A 81 3.26 6.43 4.88
CA GLU A 81 4.39 6.45 5.81
C GLU A 81 4.24 5.40 6.91
N ARG A 82 3.09 5.36 7.59
CA ARG A 82 2.82 4.37 8.65
C ARG A 82 2.93 2.93 8.16
N LEU A 83 2.43 2.64 6.97
CA LEU A 83 2.54 1.31 6.38
C LEU A 83 3.99 0.99 5.99
N PHE A 84 4.69 1.96 5.40
CA PHE A 84 6.09 1.83 5.05
C PHE A 84 6.97 1.53 6.28
N ASP A 85 6.79 2.27 7.37
CA ASP A 85 7.52 2.08 8.62
C ASP A 85 7.28 0.69 9.23
N ALA A 86 6.04 0.20 9.15
CA ALA A 86 5.67 -1.08 9.73
C ALA A 86 6.13 -2.28 8.90
N PHE A 87 6.02 -2.22 7.57
CA PHE A 87 6.36 -3.32 6.68
C PHE A 87 7.82 -3.28 6.20
N GLY A 88 8.41 -2.11 6.13
CA GLY A 88 9.74 -1.89 5.57
C GLY A 88 9.78 -1.93 4.04
N PRO A 89 10.88 -1.42 3.44
CA PRO A 89 10.98 -1.23 1.99
C PRO A 89 10.86 -2.52 1.19
N GLN A 90 11.29 -3.66 1.74
CA GLN A 90 11.27 -4.95 1.04
C GLN A 90 9.88 -5.60 0.97
N ARG A 91 8.92 -5.10 1.76
CA ARG A 91 7.55 -5.62 1.79
C ARG A 91 6.51 -4.59 1.40
N CYS A 92 6.94 -3.45 0.83
CA CYS A 92 6.10 -2.40 0.28
C CYS A 92 6.27 -2.35 -1.24
N TYR A 93 5.16 -2.37 -1.97
CA TYR A 93 5.18 -2.37 -3.43
C TYR A 93 4.38 -1.22 -4.00
N TRP A 94 5.00 -0.43 -4.85
CA TRP A 94 4.29 0.56 -5.65
C TRP A 94 3.40 -0.10 -6.72
N GLY A 95 2.33 0.58 -7.11
CA GLY A 95 1.48 0.19 -8.23
C GLY A 95 0.48 1.29 -8.55
N THR A 96 -0.01 1.33 -9.77
CA THR A 96 -0.86 2.43 -10.25
C THR A 96 -2.33 2.26 -9.93
N ASP A 97 -2.87 1.06 -10.08
CA ASP A 97 -4.32 0.80 -10.13
C ASP A 97 -5.06 1.75 -11.11
N MET A 98 -4.48 1.95 -12.30
CA MET A 98 -5.00 2.92 -13.26
C MET A 98 -6.41 2.59 -13.74
N THR A 99 -6.74 1.32 -13.86
CA THR A 99 -8.05 0.86 -14.36
C THR A 99 -9.23 1.34 -13.51
N ASN A 100 -8.99 1.52 -12.21
CA ASN A 100 -10.01 1.98 -11.25
C ASN A 100 -9.97 3.48 -10.97
N GLY A 101 -9.05 4.22 -11.57
CA GLY A 101 -8.87 5.65 -11.28
C GLY A 101 -8.19 6.39 -12.43
N PHE A 102 -8.58 6.06 -13.65
CA PHE A 102 -7.97 6.62 -14.85
C PHE A 102 -8.11 8.14 -14.93
N ASP A 103 -9.20 8.67 -14.42
CA ASP A 103 -9.53 10.11 -14.36
C ASP A 103 -8.92 10.85 -13.16
N ARG A 104 -8.39 10.12 -12.17
CA ARG A 104 -7.88 10.70 -10.91
C ARG A 104 -6.48 11.26 -11.00
N ALA A 105 -5.64 10.65 -11.82
CA ALA A 105 -4.24 11.02 -11.94
C ALA A 105 -3.65 10.54 -13.26
N THR A 106 -2.76 11.33 -13.85
CA THR A 106 -1.93 10.87 -14.95
C THR A 106 -0.94 9.80 -14.49
N TYR A 107 -0.45 8.98 -15.41
CA TYR A 107 0.60 7.99 -15.10
C TYR A 107 1.85 8.66 -14.50
N LYS A 108 2.25 9.81 -15.05
CA LYS A 108 3.36 10.61 -14.53
C LYS A 108 3.14 11.01 -13.07
N GLN A 109 1.97 11.53 -12.71
CA GLN A 109 1.65 11.91 -11.34
C GLN A 109 1.70 10.73 -10.35
N ARG A 110 1.32 9.52 -10.80
CA ARG A 110 1.42 8.31 -9.96
C ARG A 110 2.86 7.93 -9.67
N ILE A 111 3.77 8.10 -10.63
CA ILE A 111 5.21 7.88 -10.43
C ILE A 111 5.78 8.98 -9.54
N THR A 112 5.60 10.26 -9.93
CA THR A 112 6.23 11.39 -9.22
C THR A 112 5.71 11.56 -7.80
N HIS A 113 4.51 11.08 -7.49
CA HIS A 113 4.05 11.01 -6.11
C HIS A 113 5.03 10.25 -5.22
N PHE A 114 5.49 9.07 -5.65
CA PHE A 114 6.43 8.25 -4.87
C PHE A 114 7.89 8.71 -5.01
N THR A 115 8.29 9.14 -6.19
CA THR A 115 9.70 9.51 -6.43
C THR A 115 10.08 10.91 -5.94
N GLU A 116 9.09 11.83 -5.82
CA GLU A 116 9.38 13.23 -5.53
C GLU A 116 8.59 13.80 -4.33
N GLN A 117 7.43 13.23 -3.96
CA GLN A 117 6.49 13.85 -3.04
C GLN A 117 6.38 13.15 -1.67
N LEU A 118 7.13 12.07 -1.44
CA LEU A 118 7.19 11.35 -0.18
C LEU A 118 8.57 11.55 0.47
N PRO A 119 8.75 12.60 1.29
CA PRO A 119 10.06 13.01 1.82
C PRO A 119 10.67 12.01 2.81
N PHE A 120 9.87 11.10 3.35
CA PHE A 120 10.35 10.04 4.24
C PHE A 120 11.05 8.89 3.51
N LEU A 121 10.89 8.76 2.17
CA LEU A 121 11.58 7.76 1.38
C LEU A 121 12.97 8.25 0.97
N THR A 122 14.01 7.52 1.37
CA THR A 122 15.35 7.71 0.82
C THR A 122 15.43 7.20 -0.62
N GLU A 123 16.48 7.53 -1.36
CA GLU A 123 16.68 7.00 -2.72
C GLU A 123 16.74 5.46 -2.74
N SER A 124 17.37 4.85 -1.72
CA SER A 124 17.37 3.40 -1.57
C SER A 124 15.97 2.83 -1.32
N ASP A 125 15.12 3.51 -0.54
CA ASP A 125 13.74 3.06 -0.30
C ASP A 125 12.90 3.15 -1.57
N LYS A 126 13.10 4.20 -2.36
CA LYS A 126 12.43 4.35 -3.66
C LYS A 126 12.79 3.20 -4.61
N ASP A 127 14.07 2.82 -4.70
CA ASP A 127 14.50 1.67 -5.50
C ASP A 127 13.77 0.39 -5.09
N TRP A 128 13.64 0.14 -3.79
CA TRP A 128 12.91 -1.00 -3.29
C TRP A 128 11.43 -0.94 -3.64
N VAL A 129 10.75 0.11 -3.23
CA VAL A 129 9.29 0.25 -3.34
C VAL A 129 8.84 0.30 -4.80
N MET A 130 9.60 0.98 -5.67
CA MET A 130 9.23 1.18 -7.07
C MET A 130 9.43 -0.04 -7.96
N GLY A 131 10.18 -1.06 -7.50
CA GLY A 131 10.36 -2.25 -8.34
C GLY A 131 11.13 -3.39 -7.69
N ARG A 132 12.25 -3.13 -7.03
CA ARG A 132 13.15 -4.17 -6.53
C ARG A 132 12.47 -5.15 -5.58
N ALA A 133 11.60 -4.67 -4.70
CA ALA A 133 10.92 -5.51 -3.72
C ALA A 133 9.98 -6.53 -4.37
N ILE A 134 9.21 -6.14 -5.37
CA ILE A 134 8.31 -7.07 -6.06
C ILE A 134 9.09 -8.06 -6.95
N LEU A 135 10.17 -7.63 -7.60
CA LEU A 135 11.03 -8.52 -8.37
C LEU A 135 11.64 -9.60 -7.48
N GLN A 136 12.16 -9.22 -6.31
CA GLN A 136 12.67 -10.18 -5.32
C GLN A 136 11.56 -11.12 -4.84
N ARG A 137 10.38 -10.61 -4.58
CA ARG A 137 9.22 -11.40 -4.10
C ARG A 137 8.80 -12.48 -5.10
N LEU A 138 8.88 -12.18 -6.38
CA LEU A 138 8.48 -13.07 -7.47
C LEU A 138 9.63 -13.96 -7.96
N ASN A 139 10.84 -13.84 -7.38
CA ASN A 139 12.07 -14.45 -7.90
C ASN A 139 12.28 -14.15 -9.38
N TRP A 140 11.98 -12.95 -9.79
CA TRP A 140 12.11 -12.50 -11.18
C TRP A 140 13.44 -11.77 -11.34
N THR A 141 14.37 -12.41 -12.06
CA THR A 141 15.69 -11.89 -12.41
C THR A 141 15.71 -11.36 -13.84
#